data_8e4aa898e52480c09ab3043918492adf
#
_entry.id   8e4aa898e52480c09ab3043918492adf
#
_cell.length_a   1.000
_cell.length_b   1.000
_cell.length_c   1.000
_cell.angle_alpha   90.00
_cell.angle_beta   90.00
_cell.angle_gamma   90.00
#
_symmetry.space_group_name_H-M   'P 1'
#
loop_
_entity.id
_entity.type
_entity.pdbx_description
1 polymer ?
#
loop_
_entity_poly.entity_id
_entity_poly.type
_entity_poly.pdbx_seq_one_letter_code
_entity_poly.pdbx_strand_id
1 'polypeptide(L)'
;VENHGGLSSNAEFLSQVITNVGMDNCGTLPDFGNFCIKIETAEDGESRCVEEYDAYKGMEILMKQAKAVSAKSYDFDDSGKETTLDYERILKTVKKAGYTGFIGVEYEGDRLSEDEGIIATRDLLINLGKQLN
;
A
#
# COMPACT_ATOMS: atom_id res chain seq x y z
N VAL A 1 -0.45 11.70 5.74
CA VAL A 1 -0.17 10.65 6.74
C VAL A 1 -0.29 9.30 6.07
N GLU A 2 0.71 8.43 6.27
CA GLU A 2 0.76 7.06 5.75
C GLU A 2 0.10 6.07 6.73
N ASN A 3 -0.52 5.01 6.21
CA ASN A 3 -0.79 3.81 7.00
C ASN A 3 0.53 3.04 7.12
N HIS A 4 1.09 2.98 8.33
CA HIS A 4 2.42 2.40 8.57
C HIS A 4 2.51 1.73 9.95
N GLY A 5 1.72 0.70 10.15
CA GLY A 5 1.66 -0.06 11.39
C GLY A 5 0.78 0.57 12.48
N GLY A 6 0.29 -0.27 13.37
CA GLY A 6 -0.49 0.14 14.52
C GLY A 6 -1.79 0.86 14.16
N LEU A 7 -2.10 1.92 14.89
CA LEU A 7 -3.35 2.66 14.69
C LEU A 7 -3.51 3.26 13.30
N SER A 8 -2.41 3.63 12.64
CA SER A 8 -2.47 4.20 11.28
C SER A 8 -2.86 3.16 10.23
N SER A 9 -2.66 1.87 10.49
CA SER A 9 -3.09 0.76 9.63
C SER A 9 -4.59 0.45 9.71
N ASN A 10 -5.30 1.00 10.71
CA ASN A 10 -6.75 0.98 10.71
C ASN A 10 -7.27 2.13 9.85
N ALA A 11 -7.75 1.81 8.65
CA ALA A 11 -8.11 2.81 7.65
C ALA A 11 -9.29 3.71 8.08
N GLU A 12 -10.29 3.17 8.78
CA GLU A 12 -11.38 3.99 9.31
C GLU A 12 -10.86 4.99 10.34
N PHE A 13 -9.97 4.54 11.24
CA PHE A 13 -9.39 5.42 12.25
C PHE A 13 -8.55 6.52 11.61
N LEU A 14 -7.63 6.17 10.70
CA LEU A 14 -6.79 7.17 10.02
C LEU A 14 -7.64 8.16 9.21
N SER A 15 -8.63 7.66 8.46
CA SER A 15 -9.54 8.52 7.68
C SER A 15 -10.32 9.48 8.57
N GLN A 16 -10.78 9.03 9.74
CA GLN A 16 -11.47 9.88 10.71
C GLN A 16 -10.55 10.96 11.29
N VAL A 17 -9.28 10.63 11.58
CA VAL A 17 -8.28 11.62 12.03
C VAL A 17 -8.09 12.71 10.98
N ILE A 18 -7.89 12.35 9.71
CA ILE A 18 -7.73 13.31 8.61
C ILE A 18 -8.99 14.18 8.45
N THR A 19 -10.17 13.58 8.54
CA THR A 19 -11.45 14.30 8.48
C THR A 19 -11.57 15.33 9.61
N ASN A 20 -11.17 14.96 10.84
CA ASN A 20 -11.23 15.84 12.00
C ASN A 20 -10.23 17.00 11.92
N VAL A 21 -9.08 16.80 11.26
CA VAL A 21 -8.12 17.87 10.97
C VAL A 21 -8.74 18.92 10.05
N GLY A 22 -9.48 18.51 9.04
CA GLY A 22 -10.27 19.37 8.16
C GLY A 22 -9.48 20.38 7.34
N MET A 23 -8.21 20.10 7.05
CA MET A 23 -7.31 21.00 6.29
C MET A 23 -7.06 20.44 4.89
N ASP A 24 -7.18 21.26 3.86
CA ASP A 24 -6.98 20.87 2.45
C ASP A 24 -5.57 20.38 2.14
N ASN A 25 -4.56 20.81 2.88
CA ASN A 25 -3.17 20.35 2.75
C ASN A 25 -2.83 19.12 3.61
N CYS A 26 -3.80 18.56 4.32
CA CYS A 26 -3.69 17.33 5.07
C CYS A 26 -4.44 16.22 4.33
N GLY A 27 -3.84 15.03 4.26
CA GLY A 27 -4.46 13.88 3.61
C GLY A 27 -3.71 12.59 3.91
N THR A 28 -4.16 11.53 3.30
CA THR A 28 -3.53 10.21 3.40
C THR A 28 -2.45 10.03 2.34
N LEU A 29 -1.52 9.13 2.64
CA LEU A 29 -0.59 8.48 1.71
C LEU A 29 -0.89 6.98 1.85
N PRO A 30 -1.87 6.43 1.09
CA PRO A 30 -2.15 5.01 1.15
C PRO A 30 -0.97 4.19 0.66
N ASP A 31 -0.45 3.33 1.54
CA ASP A 31 0.51 2.30 1.19
C ASP A 31 -0.21 0.97 0.94
N PHE A 32 0.25 0.20 -0.06
CA PHE A 32 -0.42 -1.01 -0.52
C PHE A 32 -0.34 -2.17 0.47
N GLY A 33 0.70 -2.23 1.32
CA GLY A 33 1.01 -3.38 2.18
C GLY A 33 0.98 -3.10 3.69
N ASN A 34 0.98 -1.85 4.13
CA ASN A 34 1.12 -1.48 5.54
C ASN A 34 -0.19 -1.52 6.32
N PHE A 35 -0.83 -2.71 6.40
CA PHE A 35 -2.12 -2.86 7.08
C PHE A 35 -2.06 -3.66 8.38
N CYS A 36 -0.87 -3.91 8.93
CA CYS A 36 -0.72 -4.58 10.22
C CYS A 36 -1.08 -3.64 11.38
N ILE A 37 -2.13 -3.98 12.14
CA ILE A 37 -2.58 -3.22 13.32
C ILE A 37 -1.77 -3.63 14.55
N LYS A 38 -1.51 -4.92 14.73
CA LYS A 38 -0.84 -5.44 15.93
C LYS A 38 0.25 -6.41 15.57
N ILE A 39 1.45 -6.13 16.07
CA ILE A 39 2.60 -7.01 15.96
C ILE A 39 2.88 -7.62 17.33
N GLU A 40 3.14 -8.91 17.39
CA GLU A 40 3.60 -9.62 18.59
C GLU A 40 4.91 -10.34 18.29
N THR A 41 5.81 -10.34 19.27
CA THR A 41 7.06 -11.10 19.20
C THR A 41 6.77 -12.51 19.73
N ALA A 42 6.98 -13.52 18.89
CA ALA A 42 6.81 -14.93 19.26
C ALA A 42 7.97 -15.43 20.14
N GLU A 43 7.83 -16.64 20.69
CA GLU A 43 8.88 -17.25 21.54
C GLU A 43 10.22 -17.48 20.82
N ASP A 44 10.20 -17.58 19.50
CA ASP A 44 11.39 -17.69 18.65
C ASP A 44 12.11 -16.36 18.42
N GLY A 45 11.57 -15.25 18.94
CA GLY A 45 12.09 -13.89 18.81
C GLY A 45 11.66 -13.18 17.51
N GLU A 46 10.91 -13.83 16.64
CA GLU A 46 10.39 -13.20 15.43
C GLU A 46 9.13 -12.38 15.71
N SER A 47 9.06 -11.22 15.07
CA SER A 47 7.89 -10.35 15.13
C SER A 47 6.91 -10.69 14.00
N ARG A 48 5.65 -10.93 14.34
CA ARG A 48 4.60 -11.30 13.39
C ARG A 48 3.37 -10.44 13.56
N CYS A 49 2.73 -10.12 12.45
CA CYS A 49 1.43 -9.46 12.47
C CYS A 49 0.38 -10.45 12.97
N VAL A 50 -0.32 -10.11 14.04
CA VAL A 50 -1.37 -10.93 14.67
C VAL A 50 -2.77 -10.32 14.50
N GLU A 51 -2.85 -9.06 14.07
CA GLU A 51 -4.09 -8.39 13.73
C GLU A 51 -3.85 -7.51 12.50
N GLU A 52 -4.56 -7.79 11.41
CA GLU A 52 -4.41 -7.11 10.14
C GLU A 52 -5.74 -6.50 9.69
N TYR A 53 -5.68 -5.30 9.14
CA TYR A 53 -6.80 -4.67 8.44
C TYR A 53 -6.87 -5.18 6.99
N ASP A 54 -8.07 -5.37 6.46
CA ASP A 54 -8.23 -5.72 5.03
C ASP A 54 -7.64 -4.61 4.16
N ALA A 55 -6.51 -4.92 3.49
CA ALA A 55 -5.76 -3.96 2.69
C ALA A 55 -6.61 -3.36 1.55
N TYR A 56 -7.44 -4.15 0.91
CA TYR A 56 -8.26 -3.68 -0.23
C TYR A 56 -9.37 -2.73 0.24
N LYS A 57 -10.02 -3.06 1.35
CA LYS A 57 -10.99 -2.17 2.01
C LYS A 57 -10.30 -0.90 2.51
N GLY A 58 -9.10 -1.04 3.07
CA GLY A 58 -8.27 0.05 3.53
C GLY A 58 -7.93 1.03 2.40
N MET A 59 -7.49 0.51 1.26
CA MET A 59 -7.25 1.31 0.07
C MET A 59 -8.51 2.06 -0.40
N GLU A 60 -9.68 1.41 -0.43
CA GLU A 60 -10.93 2.09 -0.82
C GLU A 60 -11.30 3.26 0.10
N ILE A 61 -10.98 3.16 1.38
CA ILE A 61 -11.24 4.21 2.37
C ILE A 61 -10.21 5.34 2.24
N LEU A 62 -8.92 5.01 2.28
CA LEU A 62 -7.83 5.98 2.34
C LEU A 62 -7.69 6.77 1.04
N MET A 63 -7.94 6.14 -0.12
CA MET A 63 -7.88 6.81 -1.43
C MET A 63 -8.82 8.02 -1.56
N LYS A 64 -9.88 8.11 -0.75
CA LYS A 64 -10.81 9.26 -0.76
C LYS A 64 -10.14 10.58 -0.33
N GLN A 65 -9.06 10.49 0.42
CA GLN A 65 -8.32 11.64 0.98
C GLN A 65 -6.84 11.62 0.58
N ALA A 66 -6.48 10.81 -0.43
CA ALA A 66 -5.10 10.61 -0.84
C ALA A 66 -4.47 11.86 -1.45
N LYS A 67 -3.28 12.20 -0.98
CA LYS A 67 -2.41 13.26 -1.52
C LYS A 67 -1.16 12.67 -2.19
N ALA A 68 -0.78 11.47 -1.83
CA ALA A 68 0.26 10.66 -2.44
C ALA A 68 -0.15 9.18 -2.32
N VAL A 69 0.57 8.26 -2.97
CA VAL A 69 0.35 6.81 -2.90
C VAL A 69 1.71 6.13 -2.84
N SER A 70 1.85 5.10 -2.00
CA SER A 70 3.02 4.22 -1.92
C SER A 70 2.67 2.83 -2.45
N ALA A 71 3.38 2.40 -3.47
CA ALA A 71 3.26 1.06 -4.04
C ALA A 71 4.27 0.12 -3.39
N LYS A 72 3.98 -0.32 -2.18
CA LYS A 72 4.75 -1.37 -1.53
C LYS A 72 4.64 -2.67 -2.32
N SER A 73 5.74 -3.34 -2.48
CA SER A 73 5.85 -4.66 -3.09
C SER A 73 6.79 -5.53 -2.30
N TYR A 74 6.59 -6.82 -2.43
CA TYR A 74 7.43 -7.85 -1.85
C TYR A 74 8.12 -8.63 -2.97
N ASP A 75 7.77 -9.88 -3.18
CA ASP A 75 8.42 -10.71 -4.17
C ASP A 75 7.62 -10.85 -5.47
N PHE A 76 8.33 -11.18 -6.53
CA PHE A 76 7.77 -11.36 -7.87
C PHE A 76 7.94 -12.81 -8.35
N ASP A 77 6.97 -13.30 -9.10
CA ASP A 77 7.09 -14.55 -9.85
C ASP A 77 7.85 -14.35 -11.18
N ASP A 78 8.11 -15.45 -11.89
CA ASP A 78 8.85 -15.43 -13.15
C ASP A 78 8.14 -14.65 -14.28
N SER A 79 6.86 -14.35 -14.12
CA SER A 79 6.08 -13.51 -15.04
C SER A 79 6.13 -12.01 -14.71
N GLY A 80 6.77 -11.64 -13.59
CA GLY A 80 6.84 -10.28 -13.10
C GLY A 80 5.58 -9.83 -12.34
N LYS A 81 4.74 -10.78 -11.90
CA LYS A 81 3.59 -10.50 -11.05
C LYS A 81 4.02 -10.53 -9.59
N GLU A 82 3.59 -9.53 -8.83
CA GLU A 82 3.76 -9.50 -7.37
C GLU A 82 2.98 -10.64 -6.72
N THR A 83 3.59 -11.32 -5.74
CA THR A 83 3.09 -12.62 -5.22
C THR A 83 2.24 -12.50 -3.96
N THR A 84 2.26 -11.36 -3.28
CA THR A 84 1.58 -11.12 -1.99
C THR A 84 0.33 -10.25 -2.16
N LEU A 85 0.42 -9.21 -2.99
CA LEU A 85 -0.62 -8.20 -3.17
C LEU A 85 -1.26 -8.31 -4.57
N ASP A 86 -2.57 -8.21 -4.65
CA ASP A 86 -3.29 -8.08 -5.92
C ASP A 86 -3.18 -6.65 -6.45
N TYR A 87 -2.07 -6.38 -7.15
CA TYR A 87 -1.77 -5.08 -7.72
C TYR A 87 -2.82 -4.59 -8.72
N GLU A 88 -3.43 -5.50 -9.48
CA GLU A 88 -4.48 -5.14 -10.44
C GLU A 88 -5.72 -4.61 -9.70
N ARG A 89 -6.14 -5.28 -8.64
CA ARG A 89 -7.26 -4.87 -7.79
C ARG A 89 -6.99 -3.52 -7.12
N ILE A 90 -5.77 -3.35 -6.59
CA ILE A 90 -5.37 -2.10 -5.92
C ILE A 90 -5.36 -0.94 -6.93
N LEU A 91 -4.74 -1.10 -8.10
CA LEU A 91 -4.68 -0.05 -9.11
C LEU A 91 -6.07 0.30 -9.69
N LYS A 92 -6.98 -0.66 -9.79
CA LYS A 92 -8.39 -0.36 -10.12
C LYS A 92 -9.03 0.56 -9.07
N THR A 93 -8.71 0.35 -7.79
CA THR A 93 -9.19 1.21 -6.68
C THR A 93 -8.59 2.60 -6.79
N VAL A 94 -7.27 2.72 -7.02
CA VAL A 94 -6.58 4.01 -7.23
C VAL A 94 -7.20 4.78 -8.39
N LYS A 95 -7.41 4.13 -9.54
CA LYS A 95 -8.05 4.73 -10.72
C LYS A 95 -9.49 5.15 -10.44
N LYS A 96 -10.28 4.29 -9.79
CA LYS A 96 -11.69 4.59 -9.43
C LYS A 96 -11.80 5.80 -8.50
N ALA A 97 -10.81 6.03 -7.64
CA ALA A 97 -10.74 7.23 -6.80
C ALA A 97 -10.41 8.52 -7.57
N GLY A 98 -10.09 8.44 -8.86
CA GLY A 98 -9.73 9.59 -9.70
C GLY A 98 -8.34 10.14 -9.39
N TYR A 99 -7.46 9.35 -8.77
CA TYR A 99 -6.11 9.81 -8.44
C TYR A 99 -5.25 9.93 -9.71
N THR A 100 -4.58 11.09 -9.86
CA THR A 100 -3.74 11.43 -11.02
C THR A 100 -2.33 11.86 -10.61
N GLY A 101 -1.97 11.72 -9.33
CA GLY A 101 -0.65 12.04 -8.82
C GLY A 101 0.39 10.96 -9.06
N PHE A 102 1.56 11.15 -8.48
CA PHE A 102 2.64 10.18 -8.52
C PHE A 102 2.37 9.01 -7.56
N ILE A 103 2.79 7.81 -7.96
CA ILE A 103 2.84 6.62 -7.11
C ILE A 103 4.31 6.36 -6.81
N GLY A 104 4.69 6.44 -5.54
CA GLY A 104 6.02 6.07 -5.06
C GLY A 104 6.21 4.57 -5.12
N VAL A 105 7.41 4.10 -5.42
CA VAL A 105 7.78 2.69 -5.41
C VAL A 105 8.49 2.38 -4.11
N GLU A 106 8.09 1.29 -3.44
CA GLU A 106 8.74 0.78 -2.24
C GLU A 106 8.82 -0.75 -2.33
N TYR A 107 10.06 -1.29 -2.36
CA TYR A 107 10.30 -2.72 -2.41
C TYR A 107 10.80 -3.21 -1.05
N GLU A 108 10.18 -4.23 -0.50
CA GLU A 108 10.54 -4.90 0.76
C GLU A 108 10.61 -6.43 0.62
N GLY A 109 10.89 -6.93 -0.58
CA GLY A 109 11.06 -8.37 -0.80
C GLY A 109 12.46 -8.85 -0.48
N ASP A 110 12.61 -10.17 -0.39
CA ASP A 110 13.87 -10.82 -0.01
C ASP A 110 14.58 -11.51 -1.21
N ARG A 111 13.91 -11.65 -2.36
CA ARG A 111 14.40 -12.47 -3.49
C ARG A 111 15.20 -11.69 -4.53
N LEU A 112 14.96 -10.39 -4.65
CA LEU A 112 15.67 -9.51 -5.56
C LEU A 112 16.54 -8.54 -4.78
N SER A 113 17.55 -7.98 -5.43
CA SER A 113 18.22 -6.80 -4.88
C SER A 113 17.26 -5.61 -4.84
N GLU A 114 17.56 -4.60 -4.01
CA GLU A 114 16.74 -3.39 -3.90
C GLU A 114 16.51 -2.72 -5.26
N ASP A 115 17.59 -2.58 -6.05
CA ASP A 115 17.51 -1.98 -7.39
C ASP A 115 16.62 -2.79 -8.35
N GLU A 116 16.75 -4.13 -8.35
CA GLU A 116 15.94 -5.02 -9.18
C GLU A 116 14.48 -5.00 -8.75
N GLY A 117 14.20 -5.02 -7.43
CA GLY A 117 12.86 -4.96 -6.89
C GLY A 117 12.15 -3.65 -7.18
N ILE A 118 12.87 -2.51 -7.08
CA ILE A 118 12.35 -1.19 -7.46
C ILE A 118 12.00 -1.15 -8.96
N ILE A 119 12.88 -1.70 -9.80
CA ILE A 119 12.64 -1.80 -11.25
C ILE A 119 11.43 -2.67 -11.55
N ALA A 120 11.32 -3.86 -10.92
CA ALA A 120 10.21 -4.79 -11.10
C ALA A 120 8.87 -4.15 -10.69
N THR A 121 8.82 -3.45 -9.55
CA THR A 121 7.64 -2.74 -9.09
C THR A 121 7.22 -1.63 -10.06
N ARG A 122 8.17 -0.81 -10.51
CA ARG A 122 7.92 0.22 -11.52
C ARG A 122 7.35 -0.36 -12.80
N ASP A 123 7.93 -1.43 -13.30
CA ASP A 123 7.54 -2.05 -14.57
C ASP A 123 6.15 -2.69 -14.45
N LEU A 124 5.83 -3.33 -13.32
CA LEU A 124 4.50 -3.84 -13.01
C LEU A 124 3.46 -2.71 -13.01
N LEU A 125 3.74 -1.59 -12.33
CA LEU A 125 2.85 -0.41 -12.29
C LEU A 125 2.60 0.15 -13.70
N ILE A 126 3.65 0.29 -14.52
CA ILE A 126 3.54 0.78 -15.90
C ILE A 126 2.69 -0.17 -16.76
N ASN A 127 2.93 -1.48 -16.65
CA ASN A 127 2.24 -2.48 -17.45
C ASN A 127 0.75 -2.55 -17.11
N LEU A 128 0.41 -2.61 -15.82
CA LEU A 128 -0.98 -2.60 -15.36
C LEU A 128 -1.67 -1.26 -15.66
N GLY A 129 -0.97 -0.15 -15.48
CA GLY A 129 -1.49 1.18 -15.81
C GLY A 129 -1.91 1.30 -17.27
N LYS A 130 -1.14 0.73 -18.22
CA LYS A 130 -1.50 0.69 -19.66
C LYS A 130 -2.73 -0.17 -19.92
N GLN A 131 -2.92 -1.26 -19.17
CA GLN A 131 -4.08 -2.16 -19.34
C GLN A 131 -5.37 -1.56 -18.76
N LEU A 132 -5.26 -0.69 -17.78
CA LEU A 132 -6.39 -0.04 -17.13
C LEU A 132 -6.86 1.24 -17.85
N ASN A 133 -6.12 1.73 -18.81
CA ASN A 133 -6.52 2.84 -19.68
C ASN A 133 -7.32 2.32 -20.87
#